data_6cece4a42b3828a0235a034f846b8582
#
_entry.id   6cece4a42b3828a0235a034f846b8582
#
_cell.length_a   1.000
_cell.length_b   1.000
_cell.length_c   1.000
_cell.angle_alpha   90.00
_cell.angle_beta   90.00
_cell.angle_gamma   90.00
#
_symmetry.space_group_name_H-M   'P 1'
#
loop_
_entity.id
_entity.type
_entity.pdbx_description
1 polymer ?
#
loop_
_entity_poly.entity_id
_entity_poly.type
_entity_poly.pdbx_seq_one_letter_code
_entity_poly.pdbx_strand_id
1 'polypeptide(L)'
;MNPNLLEKYAEFMVRVGVNVQPGQTMIVSCPLEAAPLARLCQRAAFVAGARDVRIDWYDETCNRTRMELGAEEALCEVKPYVLRSYLDYAESEGGACVLHIVADDPEVYAGLDASKINRVGVARRQALKAWRRYTMTDKLTWCIAGMP
;
A
#
# COMPACT_ATOMS: atom_id res chain seq x y z
N MET A 1 -7.38 15.34 -15.32
CA MET A 1 -8.67 15.26 -14.56
C MET A 1 -8.96 16.61 -13.91
N ASN A 2 -10.23 16.98 -13.76
CA ASN A 2 -10.63 18.18 -13.04
C ASN A 2 -10.19 18.06 -11.56
N PRO A 3 -9.44 19.04 -10.99
CA PRO A 3 -8.97 18.97 -9.60
C PRO A 3 -10.09 18.73 -8.57
N ASN A 4 -11.25 19.32 -8.78
CA ASN A 4 -12.42 19.13 -7.92
C ASN A 4 -12.95 17.68 -7.95
N LEU A 5 -12.85 17.01 -9.10
CA LEU A 5 -13.26 15.61 -9.23
C LEU A 5 -12.28 14.68 -8.51
N LEU A 6 -10.98 14.95 -8.61
CA LEU A 6 -9.95 14.17 -7.91
C LEU A 6 -10.08 14.30 -6.38
N GLU A 7 -10.38 15.50 -5.89
CA GLU A 7 -10.63 15.75 -4.46
C GLU A 7 -11.86 14.97 -3.95
N LYS A 8 -12.97 15.03 -4.68
CA LYS A 8 -14.18 14.24 -4.36
C LYS A 8 -13.92 12.74 -4.39
N TYR A 9 -13.11 12.29 -5.35
CA TYR A 9 -12.72 10.89 -5.43
C TYR A 9 -11.89 10.46 -4.22
N ALA A 10 -10.91 11.28 -3.80
CA ALA A 10 -10.13 11.03 -2.60
C ALA A 10 -11.00 10.97 -1.33
N GLU A 11 -11.94 11.90 -1.19
CA GLU A 11 -12.89 11.89 -0.08
C GLU A 11 -13.75 10.62 -0.08
N PHE A 12 -14.24 10.21 -1.23
CA PHE A 12 -15.01 8.97 -1.38
C PHE A 12 -14.19 7.73 -1.00
N MET A 13 -12.93 7.64 -1.48
CA MET A 13 -12.05 6.52 -1.14
C MET A 13 -11.81 6.42 0.36
N VAL A 14 -11.60 7.55 1.03
CA VAL A 14 -11.29 7.59 2.46
C VAL A 14 -12.53 7.33 3.32
N ARG A 15 -13.64 7.98 3.02
CA ARG A 15 -14.86 7.93 3.85
C ARG A 15 -15.72 6.70 3.60
N VAL A 16 -15.75 6.23 2.36
CA VAL A 16 -16.61 5.11 1.95
C VAL A 16 -15.77 3.86 1.67
N GLY A 17 -14.72 3.98 0.85
CA GLY A 17 -13.89 2.85 0.46
C GLY A 17 -13.18 2.21 1.64
N VAL A 18 -12.30 2.95 2.30
CA VAL A 18 -11.56 2.50 3.50
C VAL A 18 -12.38 2.65 4.77
N ASN A 19 -13.32 3.60 4.78
CA ASN A 19 -14.14 3.93 5.93
C ASN A 19 -13.30 4.24 7.18
N VAL A 20 -12.39 5.19 7.05
CA VAL A 20 -11.51 5.63 8.15
C VAL A 20 -12.34 6.03 9.38
N GLN A 21 -12.02 5.43 10.52
CA GLN A 21 -12.64 5.78 11.80
C GLN A 21 -11.73 6.71 12.60
N PRO A 22 -12.30 7.60 13.44
CA PRO A 22 -11.51 8.45 14.32
C PRO A 22 -10.53 7.63 15.17
N GLY A 23 -9.28 8.09 15.26
CA GLY A 23 -8.23 7.44 16.02
C GLY A 23 -7.49 6.31 15.30
N GLN A 24 -7.94 5.89 14.11
CA GLN A 24 -7.20 4.91 13.30
C GLN A 24 -5.97 5.54 12.62
N THR A 25 -4.97 4.70 12.36
CA THR A 25 -3.90 5.04 11.41
C THR A 25 -4.24 4.46 10.03
N MET A 26 -4.25 5.31 9.00
CA MET A 26 -4.40 4.86 7.62
C MET A 26 -3.03 4.57 7.01
N ILE A 27 -2.83 3.34 6.54
CA ILE A 27 -1.62 2.94 5.81
C ILE A 27 -1.95 2.98 4.32
N VAL A 28 -1.20 3.78 3.57
CA VAL A 28 -1.38 3.95 2.13
C VAL A 28 -0.19 3.35 1.40
N SER A 29 -0.43 2.45 0.46
CA SER A 29 0.57 2.02 -0.52
C SER A 29 0.31 2.78 -1.83
N CYS A 30 1.31 3.46 -2.37
CA CYS A 30 1.12 4.37 -3.50
C CYS A 30 2.33 4.45 -4.42
N PRO A 31 2.17 4.25 -5.73
CA PRO A 31 3.23 4.54 -6.68
C PRO A 31 3.45 6.06 -6.80
N LEU A 32 4.67 6.47 -7.11
CA LEU A 32 5.02 7.89 -7.18
C LEU A 32 4.15 8.67 -8.18
N GLU A 33 3.73 8.02 -9.25
CA GLU A 33 2.87 8.62 -10.30
C GLU A 33 1.50 9.04 -9.75
N ALA A 34 1.01 8.35 -8.71
CA ALA A 34 -0.28 8.63 -8.08
C ALA A 34 -0.16 9.56 -6.85
N ALA A 35 0.99 10.19 -6.63
CA ALA A 35 1.21 11.08 -5.50
C ALA A 35 0.14 12.18 -5.32
N PRO A 36 -0.41 12.81 -6.38
CA PRO A 36 -1.47 13.79 -6.22
C PRO A 36 -2.70 13.23 -5.51
N LEU A 37 -3.12 12.00 -5.85
CA LEU A 37 -4.26 11.35 -5.19
C LEU A 37 -3.95 10.99 -3.74
N ALA A 38 -2.76 10.44 -3.46
CA ALA A 38 -2.36 10.08 -2.10
C ALA A 38 -2.34 11.28 -1.15
N ARG A 39 -1.89 12.45 -1.61
CA ARG A 39 -1.90 13.70 -0.82
C ARG A 39 -3.31 14.14 -0.47
N LEU A 40 -4.25 14.02 -1.40
CA LEU A 40 -5.65 14.34 -1.15
C LEU A 40 -6.29 13.32 -0.19
N CYS A 41 -5.99 12.04 -0.35
CA CYS A 41 -6.44 11.00 0.58
C CYS A 41 -5.89 11.21 2.00
N GLN A 42 -4.62 11.59 2.14
CA GLN A 42 -4.03 11.94 3.43
C GLN A 42 -4.80 13.08 4.10
N ARG A 43 -5.04 14.16 3.37
CA ARG A 43 -5.82 15.29 3.87
C ARG A 43 -7.23 14.89 4.30
N ALA A 44 -7.92 14.11 3.46
CA ALA A 44 -9.26 13.63 3.74
C ALA A 44 -9.30 12.72 4.98
N ALA A 45 -8.27 11.89 5.18
CA ALA A 45 -8.16 11.00 6.35
C ALA A 45 -8.01 11.79 7.65
N PHE A 46 -7.15 12.81 7.69
CA PHE A 46 -7.03 13.66 8.87
C PHE A 46 -8.32 14.44 9.15
N VAL A 47 -9.01 14.92 8.12
CA VAL A 47 -10.33 15.58 8.28
C VAL A 47 -11.39 14.59 8.81
N ALA A 48 -11.27 13.30 8.47
CA ALA A 48 -12.13 12.24 9.00
C ALA A 48 -11.76 11.78 10.43
N GLY A 49 -10.69 12.32 11.01
CA GLY A 49 -10.26 12.03 12.36
C GLY A 49 -9.16 10.96 12.49
N ALA A 50 -8.49 10.60 11.41
CA ALA A 50 -7.34 9.69 11.47
C ALA A 50 -6.31 10.20 12.49
N ARG A 51 -5.76 9.28 13.27
CA ARG A 51 -4.67 9.58 14.21
C ARG A 51 -3.38 9.91 13.47
N ASP A 52 -3.10 9.13 12.43
CA ASP A 52 -1.93 9.31 11.57
C ASP A 52 -2.19 8.72 10.18
N VAL A 53 -1.39 9.12 9.21
CA VAL A 53 -1.41 8.57 7.85
C VAL A 53 0.02 8.24 7.43
N ARG A 54 0.32 6.96 7.36
CA ARG A 54 1.59 6.46 6.81
C ARG A 54 1.43 6.23 5.32
N ILE A 55 2.34 6.76 4.51
CA ILE A 55 2.37 6.52 3.06
C ILE A 55 3.64 5.76 2.72
N ASP A 56 3.48 4.55 2.22
CA ASP A 56 4.55 3.72 1.69
C ASP A 56 4.63 3.95 0.17
N TRP A 57 5.56 4.81 -0.21
CA TRP A 57 5.81 5.13 -1.61
C TRP A 57 6.61 4.03 -2.29
N TYR A 58 6.29 3.74 -3.54
CA TYR A 58 7.13 2.89 -4.38
C TYR A 58 7.27 3.48 -5.78
N ASP A 59 8.33 3.08 -6.47
CA ASP A 59 8.63 3.45 -7.84
C ASP A 59 8.79 2.17 -8.67
N GLU A 60 8.03 2.06 -9.75
CA GLU A 60 8.02 0.85 -10.58
C GLU A 60 9.33 0.67 -11.33
N THR A 61 9.96 1.78 -11.77
CA THR A 61 11.27 1.74 -12.44
C THR A 61 12.34 1.23 -11.48
N CYS A 62 12.35 1.71 -10.25
CA CYS A 62 13.23 1.19 -9.20
C CYS A 62 12.96 -0.28 -8.89
N ASN A 63 11.70 -0.68 -8.83
CA ASN A 63 11.32 -2.07 -8.61
C ASN A 63 11.77 -2.97 -9.77
N ARG A 64 11.62 -2.52 -11.02
CA ARG A 64 12.14 -3.23 -12.21
C ARG A 64 13.65 -3.41 -12.12
N THR A 65 14.39 -2.35 -11.87
CA THR A 65 15.87 -2.38 -11.73
C THR A 65 16.29 -3.36 -10.63
N ARG A 66 15.59 -3.33 -9.50
CA ARG A 66 15.83 -4.25 -8.38
C ARG A 66 15.60 -5.72 -8.78
N MET A 67 14.56 -6.02 -9.54
CA MET A 67 14.29 -7.38 -10.03
C MET A 67 15.28 -7.82 -11.10
N GLU A 68 15.72 -6.91 -11.94
CA GLU A 68 16.71 -7.19 -13.00
C GLU A 68 18.10 -7.47 -12.43
N LEU A 69 18.61 -6.59 -11.58
CA LEU A 69 20.00 -6.57 -11.14
C LEU A 69 20.24 -7.16 -9.75
N GLY A 70 19.22 -7.21 -8.90
CA GLY A 70 19.35 -7.71 -7.53
C GLY A 70 19.58 -9.23 -7.47
N ALA A 71 20.40 -9.69 -6.54
CA ALA A 71 20.58 -11.10 -6.28
C ALA A 71 19.29 -11.70 -5.70
N GLU A 72 18.78 -12.78 -6.28
CA GLU A 72 17.52 -13.40 -5.89
C GLU A 72 17.47 -13.75 -4.40
N GLU A 73 18.54 -14.32 -3.87
CA GLU A 73 18.65 -14.68 -2.46
C GLU A 73 18.42 -13.45 -1.55
N ALA A 74 19.07 -12.33 -1.86
CA ALA A 74 18.89 -11.08 -1.12
C ALA A 74 17.48 -10.49 -1.26
N LEU A 75 16.88 -10.62 -2.44
CA LEU A 75 15.52 -10.14 -2.70
C LEU A 75 14.44 -10.97 -2.00
N CYS A 76 14.71 -12.26 -1.78
CA CYS A 76 13.81 -13.15 -1.03
C CYS A 76 13.90 -12.93 0.49
N GLU A 77 14.97 -12.30 0.97
CA GLU A 77 15.12 -12.01 2.39
C GLU A 77 14.27 -10.80 2.79
N VAL A 78 13.24 -11.01 3.60
CA VAL A 78 12.43 -9.94 4.17
C VAL A 78 12.81 -9.76 5.63
N LYS A 79 13.34 -8.59 5.96
CA LYS A 79 13.77 -8.30 7.34
C LYS A 79 12.58 -8.27 8.30
N PRO A 80 12.71 -8.78 9.53
CA PRO A 80 11.60 -8.89 10.49
C PRO A 80 10.91 -7.56 10.80
N TYR A 81 11.62 -6.44 10.78
CA TYR A 81 11.03 -5.12 11.04
C TYR A 81 9.96 -4.74 10.01
N VAL A 82 10.04 -5.28 8.80
CA VAL A 82 9.04 -4.98 7.74
C VAL A 82 7.66 -5.47 8.17
N LEU A 83 7.56 -6.69 8.69
CA LEU A 83 6.32 -7.23 9.26
C LEU A 83 5.89 -6.42 10.49
N ARG A 84 6.81 -6.18 11.43
CA ARG A 84 6.52 -5.42 12.66
C ARG A 84 6.03 -4.02 12.35
N SER A 85 6.55 -3.37 11.32
CA SER A 85 6.12 -2.03 10.93
C SER A 85 4.63 -1.95 10.56
N TYR A 86 4.01 -3.05 10.15
CA TYR A 86 2.57 -3.13 9.89
C TYR A 86 1.79 -3.60 11.12
N LEU A 87 2.26 -4.66 11.78
CA LEU A 87 1.58 -5.23 12.94
C LEU A 87 1.48 -4.24 14.09
N ASP A 88 2.50 -3.44 14.33
CA ASP A 88 2.50 -2.44 15.39
C ASP A 88 1.37 -1.41 15.22
N TYR A 89 1.03 -1.04 13.98
CA TYR A 89 -0.13 -0.19 13.70
C TYR A 89 -1.47 -0.91 13.90
N ALA A 90 -1.57 -2.16 13.42
CA ALA A 90 -2.81 -2.94 13.56
C ALA A 90 -3.12 -3.29 15.02
N GLU A 91 -2.09 -3.54 15.83
CA GLU A 91 -2.18 -3.92 17.24
C GLU A 91 -2.24 -2.71 18.19
N SER A 92 -1.99 -1.49 17.68
CA SER A 92 -2.05 -0.27 18.49
C SER A 92 -3.49 0.14 18.80
N GLU A 93 -3.64 1.01 19.81
CA GLU A 93 -4.92 1.62 20.14
C GLU A 93 -5.48 2.38 18.93
N GLY A 94 -6.74 2.17 18.61
CA GLY A 94 -7.42 2.69 17.43
C GLY A 94 -7.24 1.81 16.18
N GLY A 95 -6.20 0.99 16.11
CA GLY A 95 -5.94 0.08 14.99
C GLY A 95 -5.55 0.79 13.69
N ALA A 96 -5.65 0.06 12.59
CA ALA A 96 -5.27 0.55 11.26
C ALA A 96 -6.36 0.26 10.22
N CYS A 97 -6.30 0.99 9.12
CA CYS A 97 -6.99 0.68 7.87
C CYS A 97 -6.02 0.86 6.70
N VAL A 98 -6.31 0.27 5.55
CA VAL A 98 -5.36 0.18 4.44
C VAL A 98 -5.97 0.67 3.14
N LEU A 99 -5.26 1.58 2.46
CA LEU A 99 -5.59 2.04 1.12
C LEU A 99 -4.45 1.67 0.16
N HIS A 100 -4.76 0.87 -0.85
CA HIS A 100 -3.85 0.60 -1.96
C HIS A 100 -4.24 1.48 -3.15
N ILE A 101 -3.38 2.42 -3.51
CA ILE A 101 -3.53 3.20 -4.74
C ILE A 101 -2.70 2.49 -5.81
N VAL A 102 -3.32 2.18 -6.93
CA VAL A 102 -2.71 1.48 -8.05
C VAL A 102 -2.71 2.36 -9.29
N ALA A 103 -1.58 2.41 -9.96
CA ALA A 103 -1.38 3.04 -11.26
C ALA A 103 -0.34 2.23 -12.05
N ASP A 104 -0.34 0.90 -11.80
CA ASP A 104 0.73 0.01 -12.23
C ASP A 104 0.70 -0.21 -13.75
N ASP A 105 1.88 -0.18 -14.37
CA ASP A 105 2.07 -0.60 -15.74
C ASP A 105 2.16 -2.14 -15.79
N PRO A 106 1.23 -2.84 -16.44
CA PRO A 106 1.26 -4.30 -16.53
C PRO A 106 2.51 -4.84 -17.27
N GLU A 107 3.16 -4.00 -18.07
CA GLU A 107 4.36 -4.36 -18.83
C GLU A 107 5.67 -4.04 -18.08
N VAL A 108 5.60 -3.52 -16.86
CA VAL A 108 6.80 -3.07 -16.10
C VAL A 108 7.89 -4.15 -16.00
N TYR A 109 7.51 -5.42 -15.90
CA TYR A 109 8.44 -6.55 -15.80
C TYR A 109 8.66 -7.32 -17.10
N ALA A 110 8.17 -6.78 -18.24
CA ALA A 110 8.35 -7.43 -19.54
C ALA A 110 9.84 -7.67 -19.84
N GLY A 111 10.15 -8.88 -20.30
CA GLY A 111 11.52 -9.29 -20.64
C GLY A 111 12.40 -9.73 -19.47
N LEU A 112 11.91 -9.66 -18.22
CA LEU A 112 12.64 -10.16 -17.05
C LEU A 112 12.33 -11.64 -16.77
N ASP A 113 13.14 -12.26 -15.92
CA ASP A 113 12.92 -13.64 -15.45
C ASP A 113 11.66 -13.75 -14.58
N ALA A 114 10.58 -14.22 -15.18
CA ALA A 114 9.29 -14.39 -14.50
C ALA A 114 9.37 -15.36 -13.31
N SER A 115 10.23 -16.37 -13.37
CA SER A 115 10.41 -17.33 -12.29
C SER A 115 11.06 -16.68 -11.06
N LYS A 116 12.07 -15.84 -11.27
CA LYS A 116 12.70 -15.05 -10.21
C LYS A 116 11.67 -14.10 -9.56
N ILE A 117 10.93 -13.36 -10.36
CA ILE A 117 9.90 -12.42 -9.87
C ILE A 117 8.87 -13.18 -9.02
N ASN A 118 8.41 -14.34 -9.49
CA ASN A 118 7.46 -15.16 -8.74
C ASN A 118 8.02 -15.64 -7.40
N ARG A 119 9.28 -16.14 -7.37
CA ARG A 119 9.91 -16.61 -6.13
C ARG A 119 10.09 -15.49 -5.11
N VAL A 120 10.51 -14.31 -5.55
CA VAL A 120 10.61 -13.12 -4.69
C VAL A 120 9.24 -12.73 -4.14
N GLY A 121 8.21 -12.73 -4.99
CA GLY A 121 6.83 -12.46 -4.58
C GLY A 121 6.30 -13.46 -3.56
N VAL A 122 6.58 -14.75 -3.75
CA VAL A 122 6.22 -15.83 -2.79
C VAL A 122 6.91 -15.61 -1.45
N ALA A 123 8.21 -15.35 -1.45
CA ALA A 123 8.97 -15.10 -0.22
C ALA A 123 8.39 -13.92 0.58
N ARG A 124 8.06 -12.81 -0.11
CA ARG A 124 7.43 -11.65 0.53
C ARG A 124 6.05 -11.98 1.11
N ARG A 125 5.21 -12.68 0.36
CA ARG A 125 3.88 -13.10 0.85
C ARG A 125 3.97 -13.99 2.09
N GLN A 126 4.94 -14.90 2.14
CA GLN A 126 5.18 -15.76 3.30
C GLN A 126 5.66 -14.95 4.51
N ALA A 127 6.62 -14.06 4.32
CA ALA A 127 7.14 -13.21 5.38
C ALA A 127 6.07 -12.28 5.98
N LEU A 128 5.11 -11.82 5.16
CA LEU A 128 4.03 -10.93 5.59
C LEU A 128 2.70 -11.66 5.85
N LYS A 129 2.73 -12.98 6.02
CA LYS A 129 1.52 -13.80 6.21
C LYS A 129 0.69 -13.35 7.42
N ALA A 130 1.33 -13.00 8.53
CA ALA A 130 0.64 -12.53 9.74
C ALA A 130 -0.10 -11.20 9.49
N TRP A 131 0.50 -10.27 8.74
CA TRP A 131 -0.16 -9.03 8.31
C TRP A 131 -1.36 -9.30 7.41
N ARG A 132 -1.20 -10.16 6.42
CA ARG A 132 -2.30 -10.51 5.49
C ARG A 132 -3.52 -11.11 6.18
N ARG A 133 -3.35 -11.76 7.32
CA ARG A 133 -4.49 -12.27 8.10
C ARG A 133 -5.42 -11.15 8.56
N TYR A 134 -4.92 -9.96 8.86
CA TYR A 134 -5.75 -8.83 9.27
C TYR A 134 -6.70 -8.37 8.15
N THR A 135 -6.22 -8.32 6.89
CA THR A 135 -7.04 -7.94 5.74
C THR A 135 -8.00 -9.05 5.31
N MET A 136 -7.57 -10.31 5.38
CA MET A 136 -8.36 -11.46 4.94
C MET A 136 -9.41 -11.94 5.94
N THR A 137 -9.34 -11.50 7.19
CA THR A 137 -10.29 -11.89 8.25
C THR A 137 -11.12 -10.71 8.76
N ASP A 138 -11.21 -9.66 7.97
CA ASP A 138 -11.98 -8.43 8.27
C ASP A 138 -11.65 -7.79 9.63
N LYS A 139 -10.42 -8.00 10.12
CA LYS A 139 -9.94 -7.36 11.36
C LYS A 139 -9.56 -5.90 11.15
N LEU A 140 -9.38 -5.49 9.91
CA LEU A 140 -9.23 -4.10 9.49
C LEU A 140 -9.91 -3.89 8.14
N THR A 141 -10.30 -2.65 7.87
CA THR A 141 -10.87 -2.27 6.57
C THR A 141 -9.76 -1.99 5.57
N TRP A 142 -10.02 -2.30 4.31
CA TRP A 142 -9.08 -2.02 3.22
C TRP A 142 -9.82 -1.68 1.93
N CYS A 143 -9.15 -0.95 1.07
CA CYS A 143 -9.67 -0.58 -0.25
C CYS A 143 -8.53 -0.53 -1.27
N ILE A 144 -8.84 -0.86 -2.52
CA ILE A 144 -7.96 -0.67 -3.67
C ILE A 144 -8.58 0.41 -4.55
N ALA A 145 -7.81 1.43 -4.89
CA ALA A 145 -8.24 2.54 -5.72
C ALA A 145 -7.29 2.71 -6.91
N GLY A 146 -7.83 2.77 -8.12
CA GLY A 146 -7.05 3.14 -9.29
C GLY A 146 -6.82 4.65 -9.35
N MET A 147 -5.64 5.08 -9.81
CA MET A 147 -5.44 6.48 -10.22
C MET A 147 -6.21 6.69 -11.51
N PRO A 148 -7.16 7.62 -11.57
CA PRO A 148 -7.96 7.86 -12.76
C PRO A 148 -7.18 8.54 -13.87
#